data_461b1e47f4b3bf7d9702443c419ee4b8
#
_entry.id   461b1e47f4b3bf7d9702443c419ee4b8
#
_cell.length_a   1.000
_cell.length_b   1.000
_cell.length_c   1.000
_cell.angle_alpha   90.00
_cell.angle_beta   90.00
_cell.angle_gamma   90.00
#
_symmetry.space_group_name_H-M   'P 1'
#
loop_
_entity.id
_entity.type
_entity.pdbx_description
1 polymer ?
#
loop_
_entity_poly.entity_id
_entity_poly.type
_entity_poly.pdbx_seq_one_letter_code
_entity_poly.pdbx_strand_id
1 'polypeptide(L)'
;IASSTDFSRLAFGGMSFGGGIAAQACVQEPRCRAAISLDGVTYDPRMFDRAAGRPMLWLQSDWPRYPLYPNQPRDPRTHPMDFAFRSWAAPAAPDDFRFRIEGSGHLAFTDLIRMFRHRTPPALYGTIPAAEMDGVIGDFSLGFLDRFVEGRDTGFPQAQQSRYPSAVRHLHGTGAPR
;
A
#
# COMPACT_ATOMS: atom_id res chain seq x y z
N ILE A 1 25.77 -13.83 -7.11
CA ILE A 1 24.64 -12.96 -6.72
C ILE A 1 25.16 -11.65 -6.10
N ALA A 2 26.08 -11.69 -5.14
CA ALA A 2 26.58 -10.48 -4.49
C ALA A 2 27.25 -9.47 -5.42
N SER A 3 27.91 -9.94 -6.49
CA SER A 3 28.58 -9.08 -7.47
C SER A 3 27.64 -8.33 -8.43
N SER A 4 26.35 -8.73 -8.48
CA SER A 4 25.32 -8.11 -9.32
C SER A 4 24.24 -7.34 -8.52
N THR A 5 24.44 -7.21 -7.19
CA THR A 5 23.49 -6.55 -6.30
C THR A 5 24.06 -5.23 -5.80
N ASP A 6 23.31 -4.15 -6.01
CA ASP A 6 23.67 -2.83 -5.46
C ASP A 6 23.08 -2.65 -4.07
N PHE A 7 23.90 -2.92 -3.05
CA PHE A 7 23.49 -2.73 -1.65
C PHE A 7 23.47 -1.27 -1.17
N SER A 8 23.82 -0.33 -2.01
CA SER A 8 23.72 1.11 -1.69
C SER A 8 22.31 1.66 -1.93
N ARG A 9 21.49 0.92 -2.67
CA ARG A 9 20.13 1.29 -3.05
C ARG A 9 19.17 0.15 -2.73
N LEU A 10 18.59 0.19 -1.54
CA LEU A 10 17.64 -0.83 -1.11
C LEU A 10 16.21 -0.30 -1.25
N ALA A 11 15.31 -1.19 -1.63
CA ALA A 11 13.87 -0.98 -1.47
C ALA A 11 13.29 -2.17 -0.69
N PHE A 12 12.29 -1.87 0.15
CA PHE A 12 11.56 -2.90 0.88
C PHE A 12 10.12 -2.97 0.37
N GLY A 13 9.60 -4.17 0.24
CA GLY A 13 8.21 -4.37 -0.14
C GLY A 13 7.59 -5.52 0.61
N GLY A 14 6.28 -5.45 0.83
CA GLY A 14 5.56 -6.53 1.48
C GLY A 14 4.06 -6.36 1.43
N MET A 15 3.35 -7.46 1.71
CA MET A 15 1.90 -7.51 1.75
C MET A 15 1.43 -7.67 3.20
N SER A 16 0.30 -7.04 3.54
CA SER A 16 -0.32 -7.16 4.86
C SER A 16 0.64 -6.76 5.98
N PHE A 17 0.86 -7.61 6.97
CA PHE A 17 1.84 -7.40 8.04
C PHE A 17 3.24 -7.13 7.48
N GLY A 18 3.63 -7.84 6.42
CA GLY A 18 4.90 -7.63 5.72
C GLY A 18 5.03 -6.23 5.11
N GLY A 19 3.93 -5.62 4.66
CA GLY A 19 3.90 -4.24 4.18
C GLY A 19 4.21 -3.22 5.28
N GLY A 20 3.62 -3.42 6.45
CA GLY A 20 3.93 -2.59 7.64
C GLY A 20 5.38 -2.73 8.08
N ILE A 21 5.92 -3.95 8.08
CA ILE A 21 7.33 -4.22 8.41
C ILE A 21 8.26 -3.60 7.37
N ALA A 22 7.94 -3.69 6.07
CA ALA A 22 8.73 -3.08 5.00
C ALA A 22 8.85 -1.56 5.18
N ALA A 23 7.75 -0.88 5.49
CA ALA A 23 7.74 0.54 5.76
C ALA A 23 8.62 0.89 6.98
N GLN A 24 8.47 0.16 8.08
CA GLN A 24 9.24 0.38 9.31
C GLN A 24 10.74 0.09 9.09
N ALA A 25 11.07 -0.98 8.39
CA ALA A 25 12.46 -1.33 8.06
C ALA A 25 13.12 -0.24 7.21
N CYS A 26 12.37 0.32 6.25
CA CYS A 26 12.89 1.40 5.40
C CYS A 26 13.21 2.67 6.19
N VAL A 27 12.43 3.01 7.20
CA VAL A 27 12.71 4.15 8.08
C VAL A 27 13.99 3.94 8.89
N GLN A 28 14.29 2.71 9.27
CA GLN A 28 15.43 2.36 10.11
C GLN A 28 16.72 2.08 9.33
N GLU A 29 16.62 1.69 8.05
CA GLU A 29 17.77 1.35 7.20
C GLU A 29 18.23 2.58 6.40
N PRO A 30 19.42 3.15 6.70
CA PRO A 30 19.89 4.36 6.01
C PRO A 30 20.02 4.22 4.49
N ARG A 31 20.27 3.01 3.98
CA ARG A 31 20.41 2.73 2.53
C ARG A 31 19.06 2.55 1.83
N CYS A 32 17.96 2.51 2.59
CA CYS A 32 16.64 2.39 1.99
C CYS A 32 16.28 3.64 1.21
N ARG A 33 15.89 3.47 -0.04
CA ARG A 33 15.45 4.52 -0.94
C ARG A 33 13.94 4.66 -1.01
N ALA A 34 13.23 3.53 -0.86
CA ALA A 34 11.79 3.49 -1.02
C ALA A 34 11.17 2.27 -0.33
N ALA A 35 9.90 2.34 0.07
CA ALA A 35 9.15 1.17 0.52
C ALA A 35 7.77 1.09 -0.12
N ILE A 36 7.30 -0.15 -0.32
CA ILE A 36 6.00 -0.49 -0.89
C ILE A 36 5.23 -1.34 0.12
N SER A 37 4.04 -0.90 0.47
CA SER A 37 3.10 -1.66 1.31
C SER A 37 1.86 -2.02 0.49
N LEU A 38 1.64 -3.31 0.32
CA LEU A 38 0.46 -3.88 -0.32
C LEU A 38 -0.53 -4.29 0.78
N ASP A 39 -1.54 -3.46 0.98
CA ASP A 39 -2.59 -3.60 2.00
C ASP A 39 -2.06 -3.89 3.42
N GLY A 40 -0.90 -3.31 3.73
CA GLY A 40 -0.33 -3.32 5.06
C GLY A 40 -0.61 -2.01 5.80
N VAL A 41 -0.58 -2.10 7.12
CA VAL A 41 -0.67 -0.94 8.01
C VAL A 41 0.58 -0.88 8.87
N THR A 42 1.00 0.32 9.24
CA THR A 42 2.07 0.44 10.22
C THR A 42 1.54 0.13 11.62
N TYR A 43 2.38 -0.54 12.40
CA TYR A 43 2.11 -0.81 13.81
C TYR A 43 2.98 0.03 14.75
N ASP A 44 3.89 0.82 14.18
CA ASP A 44 4.75 1.71 14.96
C ASP A 44 4.02 3.05 15.21
N PRO A 45 3.68 3.37 16.47
CA PRO A 45 3.01 4.63 16.81
C PRO A 45 3.78 5.86 16.33
N ARG A 46 5.10 5.76 16.20
CA ARG A 46 5.94 6.87 15.71
C ARG A 46 5.70 7.21 14.24
N MET A 47 5.10 6.28 13.48
CA MET A 47 4.74 6.49 12.08
C MET A 47 3.30 6.99 11.89
N PHE A 48 2.50 7.10 12.98
CA PHE A 48 1.12 7.58 12.87
C PHE A 48 1.03 9.09 12.75
N ASP A 49 1.92 9.82 13.43
CA ASP A 49 1.82 11.27 13.60
C ASP A 49 2.87 12.04 12.80
N ARG A 50 3.70 11.36 12.02
CA ARG A 50 4.76 11.97 11.22
C ARG A 50 4.93 11.27 9.88
N ALA A 51 5.41 12.06 8.92
CA ALA A 51 5.90 11.51 7.68
C ALA A 51 7.07 10.54 7.94
N ALA A 52 7.11 9.47 7.18
CA ALA A 52 8.16 8.44 7.30
C ALA A 52 9.57 8.99 6.98
N GLY A 53 9.68 10.16 6.35
CA GLY A 53 10.95 10.74 5.92
C GLY A 53 11.64 9.95 4.80
N ARG A 54 10.94 9.02 4.19
CA ARG A 54 11.35 8.18 3.07
C ARG A 54 10.19 8.09 2.07
N PRO A 55 10.46 7.92 0.77
CA PRO A 55 9.42 7.62 -0.21
C PRO A 55 8.65 6.35 0.15
N MET A 56 7.30 6.45 0.20
CA MET A 56 6.40 5.36 0.55
C MET A 56 5.29 5.23 -0.48
N LEU A 57 5.03 4.01 -0.92
CA LEU A 57 3.86 3.65 -1.70
C LEU A 57 2.97 2.73 -0.88
N TRP A 58 1.74 3.18 -0.63
CA TRP A 58 0.70 2.41 0.04
C TRP A 58 -0.41 2.11 -0.95
N LEU A 59 -0.55 0.86 -1.34
CA LEU A 59 -1.70 0.37 -2.07
C LEU A 59 -2.61 -0.36 -1.09
N GLN A 60 -3.82 0.14 -0.89
CA GLN A 60 -4.73 -0.32 0.16
C GLN A 60 -6.00 -0.88 -0.47
N SER A 61 -6.57 -1.91 0.13
CA SER A 61 -7.85 -2.46 -0.29
C SER A 61 -9.01 -1.47 -0.06
N ASP A 62 -10.14 -1.76 -0.68
CA ASP A 62 -11.40 -1.03 -0.49
C ASP A 62 -12.08 -1.51 0.80
N TRP A 63 -11.37 -1.36 1.91
CA TRP A 63 -11.78 -1.83 3.23
C TRP A 63 -13.07 -1.19 3.77
N PRO A 64 -13.52 0.01 3.37
CA PRO A 64 -14.86 0.47 3.71
C PRO A 64 -15.94 -0.46 3.15
N ARG A 65 -15.69 -1.02 1.96
CA ARG A 65 -16.62 -1.91 1.26
C ARG A 65 -16.37 -3.39 1.57
N TYR A 66 -15.10 -3.76 1.76
CA TYR A 66 -14.66 -5.15 1.99
C TYR A 66 -13.77 -5.23 3.25
N PRO A 67 -14.33 -4.99 4.45
CA PRO A 67 -13.55 -5.02 5.68
C PRO A 67 -13.02 -6.43 5.98
N LEU A 68 -11.74 -6.51 6.31
CA LEU A 68 -11.08 -7.78 6.65
C LEU A 68 -11.67 -8.41 7.94
N TYR A 69 -12.11 -7.56 8.87
CA TYR A 69 -12.65 -7.97 10.17
C TYR A 69 -14.03 -7.37 10.43
N PRO A 70 -15.08 -7.80 9.68
CA PRO A 70 -16.39 -7.15 9.74
C PRO A 70 -17.09 -7.28 11.10
N ASN A 71 -16.76 -8.31 11.87
CA ASN A 71 -17.46 -8.67 13.10
C ASN A 71 -16.62 -8.49 14.38
N GLN A 72 -15.45 -7.88 14.29
CA GLN A 72 -14.64 -7.64 15.50
C GLN A 72 -15.11 -6.39 16.23
N PRO A 73 -15.21 -6.43 17.57
CA PRO A 73 -15.43 -5.23 18.36
C PRO A 73 -14.34 -4.20 18.07
N ARG A 74 -14.74 -2.98 17.76
CA ARG A 74 -13.78 -1.89 17.51
C ARG A 74 -13.26 -1.33 18.83
N ASP A 75 -12.02 -1.61 19.17
CA ASP A 75 -11.23 -0.78 20.07
C ASP A 75 -10.39 0.17 19.20
N PRO A 76 -10.65 1.50 19.25
CA PRO A 76 -9.91 2.47 18.44
C PRO A 76 -8.40 2.45 18.65
N ARG A 77 -7.92 1.86 19.74
CA ARG A 77 -6.49 1.78 20.06
C ARG A 77 -5.79 0.57 19.48
N THR A 78 -6.54 -0.49 19.19
CA THR A 78 -5.97 -1.79 18.82
C THR A 78 -6.56 -2.37 17.54
N HIS A 79 -7.68 -1.85 17.04
CA HIS A 79 -8.30 -2.37 15.84
C HIS A 79 -7.43 -2.03 14.61
N PRO A 80 -7.03 -3.00 13.76
CA PRO A 80 -6.13 -2.76 12.64
C PRO A 80 -6.60 -1.65 11.69
N MET A 81 -7.91 -1.51 11.52
CA MET A 81 -8.48 -0.46 10.67
C MET A 81 -8.33 0.93 11.27
N ASP A 82 -8.39 1.07 12.60
CA ASP A 82 -8.18 2.37 13.25
C ASP A 82 -6.70 2.77 13.18
N PHE A 83 -5.78 1.82 13.20
CA PHE A 83 -4.37 2.07 12.90
C PHE A 83 -4.16 2.53 11.45
N ALA A 84 -4.84 1.89 10.49
CA ALA A 84 -4.79 2.32 9.09
C ALA A 84 -5.31 3.76 8.95
N PHE A 85 -6.41 4.10 9.59
CA PHE A 85 -6.96 5.46 9.59
C PHE A 85 -6.00 6.49 10.17
N ARG A 86 -5.37 6.19 11.30
CA ARG A 86 -4.40 7.09 11.92
C ARG A 86 -3.20 7.30 11.01
N SER A 87 -2.68 6.23 10.40
CA SER A 87 -1.56 6.36 9.46
C SER A 87 -1.95 7.17 8.22
N TRP A 88 -3.24 7.17 7.84
CA TRP A 88 -3.75 7.95 6.71
C TRP A 88 -4.06 9.40 7.09
N ALA A 89 -4.38 9.66 8.33
CA ALA A 89 -4.54 11.02 8.87
C ALA A 89 -3.19 11.71 9.13
N ALA A 90 -2.09 10.95 9.20
CA ALA A 90 -0.78 11.51 9.41
C ALA A 90 -0.38 12.46 8.26
N PRO A 91 0.36 13.55 8.54
CA PRO A 91 0.86 14.43 7.51
C PRO A 91 1.70 13.66 6.49
N ALA A 92 1.34 13.65 5.19
CA ALA A 92 2.18 13.04 4.17
C ALA A 92 3.37 13.92 3.86
N ALA A 93 4.51 13.28 3.66
CA ALA A 93 5.57 13.88 2.91
C ALA A 93 5.16 13.98 1.42
N PRO A 94 5.78 14.86 0.63
CA PRO A 94 5.54 14.94 -0.81
C PRO A 94 5.69 13.59 -1.53
N ASP A 95 6.53 12.70 -0.98
CA ASP A 95 6.84 11.38 -1.52
C ASP A 95 6.13 10.23 -0.80
N ASP A 96 5.06 10.51 -0.05
CA ASP A 96 4.17 9.53 0.56
C ASP A 96 2.91 9.39 -0.31
N PHE A 97 2.81 8.28 -1.03
CA PHE A 97 1.74 8.01 -2.00
C PHE A 97 0.80 6.95 -1.44
N ARG A 98 -0.46 7.31 -1.28
CA ARG A 98 -1.49 6.44 -0.72
C ARG A 98 -2.64 6.30 -1.69
N PHE A 99 -2.94 5.05 -2.07
CA PHE A 99 -4.03 4.74 -2.99
C PHE A 99 -4.92 3.67 -2.39
N ARG A 100 -6.22 3.93 -2.40
CA ARG A 100 -7.23 2.90 -2.18
C ARG A 100 -7.60 2.32 -3.55
N ILE A 101 -7.59 1.01 -3.65
CA ILE A 101 -7.94 0.31 -4.90
C ILE A 101 -9.40 -0.11 -4.79
N GLU A 102 -10.27 0.62 -5.46
CA GLU A 102 -11.71 0.38 -5.43
C GLU A 102 -12.06 -1.03 -5.90
N GLY A 103 -12.99 -1.64 -5.20
CA GLY A 103 -13.43 -2.99 -5.49
C GLY A 103 -12.47 -4.10 -5.06
N SER A 104 -11.34 -3.80 -4.46
CA SER A 104 -10.38 -4.82 -3.98
C SER A 104 -10.61 -5.19 -2.51
N GLY A 105 -10.50 -6.49 -2.19
CA GLY A 105 -10.38 -6.96 -0.81
C GLY A 105 -8.93 -7.27 -0.46
N HIS A 106 -8.67 -7.62 0.80
CA HIS A 106 -7.31 -7.85 1.33
C HIS A 106 -6.51 -8.88 0.51
N LEU A 107 -7.10 -10.03 0.19
CA LEU A 107 -6.43 -11.09 -0.55
C LEU A 107 -6.33 -10.83 -2.07
N ALA A 108 -6.91 -9.73 -2.56
CA ALA A 108 -6.71 -9.31 -3.95
C ALA A 108 -5.25 -8.93 -4.25
N PHE A 109 -4.48 -8.60 -3.22
CA PHE A 109 -3.06 -8.28 -3.30
C PHE A 109 -2.15 -9.52 -3.37
N THR A 110 -2.73 -10.70 -3.61
CA THR A 110 -2.01 -11.97 -3.73
C THR A 110 -2.45 -12.71 -4.98
N ASP A 111 -1.65 -13.67 -5.46
CA ASP A 111 -2.00 -14.54 -6.58
C ASP A 111 -3.26 -15.40 -6.33
N LEU A 112 -3.70 -15.49 -5.07
CA LEU A 112 -4.90 -16.21 -4.69
C LEU A 112 -6.16 -15.64 -5.36
N ILE A 113 -6.19 -14.36 -5.73
CA ILE A 113 -7.31 -13.77 -6.48
C ILE A 113 -7.57 -14.53 -7.79
N ARG A 114 -6.53 -15.01 -8.47
CA ARG A 114 -6.64 -15.77 -9.71
C ARG A 114 -7.20 -17.17 -9.49
N MET A 115 -6.90 -17.78 -8.34
CA MET A 115 -7.22 -19.18 -8.03
C MET A 115 -8.59 -19.33 -7.37
N PHE A 116 -8.97 -18.42 -6.48
CA PHE A 116 -10.08 -18.65 -5.55
C PHE A 116 -11.19 -17.60 -5.60
N ARG A 117 -11.07 -16.54 -6.39
CA ARG A 117 -12.07 -15.47 -6.49
C ARG A 117 -13.51 -15.99 -6.67
N HIS A 118 -13.69 -17.01 -7.49
CA HIS A 118 -15.01 -17.57 -7.80
C HIS A 118 -15.56 -18.51 -6.72
N ARG A 119 -14.74 -18.87 -5.72
CA ARG A 119 -15.08 -19.84 -4.68
C ARG A 119 -15.21 -19.24 -3.29
N THR A 120 -14.89 -17.96 -3.14
CA THR A 120 -14.76 -17.31 -1.84
C THR A 120 -15.66 -16.07 -1.80
N PRO A 121 -16.25 -15.73 -0.62
CA PRO A 121 -17.05 -14.53 -0.50
C PRO A 121 -16.29 -13.27 -0.95
N PRO A 122 -16.96 -12.28 -1.56
CA PRO A 122 -16.34 -11.04 -2.01
C PRO A 122 -15.57 -10.27 -0.93
N ALA A 123 -15.88 -10.50 0.34
CA ALA A 123 -15.23 -9.85 1.47
C ALA A 123 -13.69 -9.99 1.46
N LEU A 124 -13.14 -11.11 0.95
CA LEU A 124 -11.69 -11.34 0.95
C LEU A 124 -10.99 -10.83 -0.31
N TYR A 125 -11.62 -10.98 -1.47
CA TYR A 125 -11.01 -10.62 -2.76
C TYR A 125 -11.62 -9.36 -3.39
N GLY A 126 -12.81 -8.98 -2.95
CA GLY A 126 -13.57 -7.91 -3.60
C GLY A 126 -14.14 -8.34 -4.96
N THR A 127 -14.40 -7.36 -5.80
CA THR A 127 -15.01 -7.54 -7.13
C THR A 127 -14.08 -7.10 -8.27
N ILE A 128 -12.93 -6.51 -7.97
CA ILE A 128 -11.97 -6.07 -8.98
C ILE A 128 -11.50 -7.25 -9.86
N PRO A 129 -11.39 -7.10 -11.18
CA PRO A 129 -10.82 -8.12 -12.04
C PRO A 129 -9.36 -8.43 -11.67
N ALA A 130 -8.98 -9.72 -11.64
CA ALA A 130 -7.63 -10.13 -11.27
C ALA A 130 -6.56 -9.48 -12.19
N ALA A 131 -6.83 -9.41 -13.50
CA ALA A 131 -5.90 -8.79 -14.44
C ALA A 131 -5.72 -7.28 -14.20
N GLU A 132 -6.78 -6.59 -13.78
CA GLU A 132 -6.68 -5.17 -13.41
C GLU A 132 -5.87 -5.01 -12.13
N MET A 133 -6.12 -5.85 -11.12
CA MET A 133 -5.37 -5.82 -9.87
C MET A 133 -3.88 -6.07 -10.06
N ASP A 134 -3.51 -7.04 -10.91
CA ASP A 134 -2.11 -7.30 -11.26
C ASP A 134 -1.47 -6.10 -11.95
N GLY A 135 -2.21 -5.48 -12.87
CA GLY A 135 -1.77 -4.26 -13.54
C GLY A 135 -1.55 -3.11 -12.57
N VAL A 136 -2.49 -2.89 -11.63
CA VAL A 136 -2.33 -1.87 -10.59
C VAL A 136 -1.08 -2.13 -9.74
N ILE A 137 -0.94 -3.34 -9.20
CA ILE A 137 0.22 -3.68 -8.36
C ILE A 137 1.52 -3.52 -9.14
N GLY A 138 1.59 -4.09 -10.35
CA GLY A 138 2.79 -4.07 -11.18
C GLY A 138 3.19 -2.66 -11.61
N ASP A 139 2.28 -1.93 -12.25
CA ASP A 139 2.61 -0.63 -12.83
C ASP A 139 2.88 0.44 -11.76
N PHE A 140 2.12 0.45 -10.65
CA PHE A 140 2.40 1.38 -9.56
C PHE A 140 3.72 1.06 -8.86
N SER A 141 4.00 -0.23 -8.60
CA SER A 141 5.26 -0.63 -7.97
C SER A 141 6.46 -0.29 -8.84
N LEU A 142 6.41 -0.64 -10.13
CA LEU A 142 7.51 -0.35 -11.07
C LEU A 142 7.71 1.15 -11.26
N GLY A 143 6.65 1.93 -11.51
CA GLY A 143 6.75 3.37 -11.68
C GLY A 143 7.30 4.07 -10.43
N PHE A 144 6.94 3.59 -9.25
CA PHE A 144 7.45 4.10 -7.99
C PHE A 144 8.94 3.76 -7.79
N LEU A 145 9.34 2.51 -8.04
CA LEU A 145 10.74 2.09 -7.92
C LEU A 145 11.63 2.79 -8.97
N ASP A 146 11.14 2.93 -10.19
CA ASP A 146 11.84 3.68 -11.23
C ASP A 146 12.15 5.11 -10.79
N ARG A 147 11.16 5.78 -10.22
CA ARG A 147 11.32 7.16 -9.75
C ARG A 147 12.26 7.27 -8.56
N PHE A 148 12.08 6.47 -7.51
CA PHE A 148 12.74 6.69 -6.22
C PHE A 148 14.00 5.83 -5.99
N VAL A 149 14.17 4.74 -6.72
CA VAL A 149 15.36 3.89 -6.63
C VAL A 149 16.27 4.10 -7.82
N GLU A 150 15.70 4.16 -9.04
CA GLU A 150 16.46 4.30 -10.27
C GLU A 150 16.65 5.76 -10.72
N GLY A 151 15.86 6.69 -10.17
CA GLY A 151 15.93 8.11 -10.53
C GLY A 151 15.38 8.42 -11.93
N ARG A 152 14.52 7.54 -12.48
CA ARG A 152 13.89 7.73 -13.81
C ARG A 152 12.53 8.42 -13.65
N ASP A 153 12.29 9.46 -14.42
CA ASP A 153 10.95 10.06 -14.50
C ASP A 153 10.07 9.25 -15.47
N THR A 154 9.08 8.57 -14.91
CA THR A 154 8.09 7.77 -15.64
C THR A 154 6.70 8.39 -15.62
N GLY A 155 6.59 9.65 -15.17
CA GLY A 155 5.30 10.31 -14.98
C GLY A 155 4.49 9.73 -13.80
N PHE A 156 5.16 8.99 -12.89
CA PHE A 156 4.53 8.47 -11.67
C PHE A 156 4.12 9.62 -10.73
N PRO A 157 2.93 9.60 -10.13
CA PRO A 157 1.88 8.57 -10.18
C PRO A 157 0.80 8.85 -11.25
N GLN A 158 0.87 9.96 -11.96
CA GLN A 158 -0.21 10.41 -12.86
C GLN A 158 -0.45 9.43 -14.02
N ALA A 159 0.62 8.87 -14.58
CA ALA A 159 0.52 7.89 -15.67
C ALA A 159 -0.26 6.64 -15.23
N GLN A 160 0.01 6.13 -14.02
CA GLN A 160 -0.69 4.98 -13.46
C GLN A 160 -2.14 5.30 -13.11
N GLN A 161 -2.40 6.45 -12.49
CA GLN A 161 -3.77 6.85 -12.17
C GLN A 161 -4.65 7.02 -13.42
N SER A 162 -4.09 7.53 -14.52
CA SER A 162 -4.81 7.66 -15.79
C SER A 162 -5.16 6.29 -16.38
N ARG A 163 -4.32 5.28 -16.16
CA ARG A 163 -4.56 3.91 -16.66
C ARG A 163 -5.51 3.12 -15.76
N TYR A 164 -5.48 3.36 -14.46
CA TYR A 164 -6.23 2.62 -13.44
C TYR A 164 -7.10 3.57 -12.60
N PRO A 165 -8.30 3.94 -13.10
CA PRO A 165 -9.22 4.81 -12.35
C PRO A 165 -9.68 4.22 -11.02
N SER A 166 -9.61 2.89 -10.85
CA SER A 166 -9.86 2.20 -9.58
C SER A 166 -8.85 2.55 -8.48
N ALA A 167 -7.66 3.05 -8.85
CA ALA A 167 -6.66 3.51 -7.89
C ALA A 167 -6.92 4.96 -7.47
N VAL A 168 -7.72 5.14 -6.44
CA VAL A 168 -8.09 6.46 -5.90
C VAL A 168 -7.04 6.95 -4.94
N ARG A 169 -6.39 8.07 -5.27
CA ARG A 169 -5.39 8.69 -4.41
C ARG A 169 -6.05 9.33 -3.18
N HIS A 170 -5.54 8.98 -2.01
CA HIS A 170 -5.88 9.70 -0.79
C HIS A 170 -4.99 10.93 -0.65
N LEU A 171 -5.63 12.10 -0.69
CA LEU A 171 -5.02 13.34 -0.28
C LEU A 171 -5.33 13.54 1.21
N HIS A 172 -4.38 14.17 1.93
CA HIS A 172 -4.52 14.41 3.37
C HIS A 172 -5.87 14.98 3.78
N GLY A 173 -6.36 14.51 4.93
CA GLY A 173 -7.52 15.07 5.59
C GLY A 173 -8.87 14.85 4.88
N THR A 174 -8.87 14.26 3.70
CA THR A 174 -10.09 13.99 2.94
C THR A 174 -10.40 12.51 2.95
N GLY A 175 -11.10 12.02 3.98
CA GLY A 175 -11.71 10.71 3.85
C GLY A 175 -11.38 9.65 4.87
N ALA A 176 -11.25 10.00 6.14
CA ALA A 176 -11.71 9.04 7.14
C ALA A 176 -13.23 8.91 6.93
N PRO A 177 -13.78 7.74 6.60
CA PRO A 177 -15.22 7.56 6.59
C PRO A 177 -15.72 7.84 8.01
N ARG A 178 -16.75 8.68 8.10
CA ARG A 178 -17.49 8.90 9.33
C ARG A 178 -18.24 7.64 9.74
#